data_180997e3d9d82b25b5dfdb0ae72a9029
#
_entry.id   180997e3d9d82b25b5dfdb0ae72a9029
#
_cell.length_a   1.000
_cell.length_b   1.000
_cell.length_c   1.000
_cell.angle_alpha   90.00
_cell.angle_beta   90.00
_cell.angle_gamma   90.00
#
_symmetry.space_group_name_H-M   'P 1'
#
loop_
_entity.id
_entity.type
_entity.pdbx_description
1 polymer ?
#
loop_
_entity_poly.entity_id
_entity_poly.type
_entity_poly.pdbx_seq_one_letter_code
_entity_poly.pdbx_strand_id
1 'polypeptide(L)'
;MNFFLACHPERSEGPASRAASIRTTMGAPGLDFETRESTNPPQPLYRRKQILGVPSLRGLIAQGWVSTILIALSCVSLNAQSTRADAQKDPILAAMLAELDRSTTQLQLPGFQKPFFIQYRIEDIDAFETRAAFGATQGAARNRNRIARVTVLVGDYKTDSSGGRGDGAVELAALDDDPIAIRSALWSATDQAYKNALAAFAQKQAALKQVETPPQADDLSREKPIVSLASPRALKLDEAAWQNRVAHDSGLFRSDASVQSLAPDIQYSNASFAARVVITRMVNSEGAIIRKSASSYQESFGVGLQASDGMRLDRSFSTSGIALADLDSADAFAAHAVKLIASLGDLRKAPLVEEEYHGPVLLSADAAADTFRNLLANAVVATRPRLGTEARTNGPFASSYHARVLPDFLDVIDDPSLKTYSGKDLTGAYEIDDEGVPAQSVDLVANGRLQNYLIGRQPVRDFPQSNGHSRAAISGAAHPTIGVLKIMAKNGLSDDDLNKKLLQMAKDGDLKSVYYVETLGGPLAPRLLYRVSADGSRQLVRGARLGDLDQRALRSSIEAAGKDLWIANSDGDIPETVLAPAILLDDIAIRRANEKNDKLPFYPPPN
;
A
#
# COMPACT_ATOMS: atom_id res chain seq x y z
N MET A 1 -6.14 -52.88 -12.76
CA MET A 1 -7.05 -53.87 -12.17
C MET A 1 -8.33 -53.15 -11.83
N ASN A 2 -9.39 -53.46 -12.60
CA ASN A 2 -10.71 -52.80 -12.55
C ASN A 2 -11.44 -53.05 -11.22
N PHE A 3 -12.30 -52.12 -10.80
CA PHE A 3 -13.71 -52.41 -10.53
C PHE A 3 -14.55 -51.14 -10.49
N PHE A 4 -15.50 -51.09 -11.42
CA PHE A 4 -16.73 -50.28 -11.45
C PHE A 4 -17.73 -50.78 -10.41
N LEU A 5 -18.55 -49.89 -9.86
CA LEU A 5 -20.01 -50.14 -9.79
C LEU A 5 -20.78 -48.83 -9.55
N ALA A 6 -21.72 -48.59 -10.44
CA ALA A 6 -22.73 -47.55 -10.40
C ALA A 6 -23.98 -47.99 -9.62
N CYS A 7 -24.73 -47.05 -9.06
CA CYS A 7 -26.19 -47.10 -8.95
C CYS A 7 -26.76 -45.70 -8.60
N HIS A 8 -27.64 -45.20 -9.45
CA HIS A 8 -28.68 -44.16 -9.26
C HIS A 8 -30.02 -44.90 -9.03
N PRO A 9 -31.20 -44.23 -8.76
CA PRO A 9 -31.51 -42.87 -8.28
C PRO A 9 -32.61 -42.87 -7.16
N GLU A 10 -32.94 -41.73 -6.54
CA GLU A 10 -34.36 -41.29 -6.40
C GLU A 10 -34.48 -39.84 -5.84
N ARG A 11 -35.50 -39.15 -6.31
CA ARG A 11 -35.90 -37.76 -6.03
C ARG A 11 -36.63 -37.60 -4.71
N SER A 12 -36.44 -36.45 -4.02
CA SER A 12 -37.55 -35.73 -3.38
C SER A 12 -37.20 -34.25 -3.13
N GLU A 13 -38.20 -33.39 -3.26
CA GLU A 13 -38.16 -31.95 -3.41
C GLU A 13 -37.88 -31.14 -2.14
N GLY A 14 -37.14 -30.02 -2.25
CA GLY A 14 -37.05 -28.70 -1.66
C GLY A 14 -37.39 -28.40 -0.18
N PRO A 15 -37.06 -27.21 0.37
CA PRO A 15 -36.75 -25.94 -0.29
C PRO A 15 -35.50 -25.18 0.25
N ALA A 16 -35.13 -24.19 -0.50
CA ALA A 16 -34.20 -23.06 -0.32
C ALA A 16 -33.56 -22.74 1.04
N SER A 17 -32.21 -22.67 1.08
CA SER A 17 -31.49 -21.57 1.72
C SER A 17 -29.96 -21.60 1.45
N ARG A 18 -29.45 -20.43 1.07
CA ARG A 18 -28.06 -19.95 1.20
C ARG A 18 -26.94 -20.74 0.52
N ALA A 19 -26.59 -20.29 -0.69
CA ALA A 19 -25.30 -20.54 -1.31
C ALA A 19 -24.21 -19.85 -0.49
N ALA A 20 -23.39 -20.64 0.21
CA ALA A 20 -22.09 -20.21 0.70
C ALA A 20 -21.09 -20.44 -0.43
N SER A 21 -20.53 -19.38 -0.99
CA SER A 21 -19.45 -19.45 -1.96
C SER A 21 -18.19 -19.93 -1.22
N ILE A 22 -17.74 -21.12 -1.54
CA ILE A 22 -16.40 -21.59 -1.16
C ILE A 22 -15.41 -20.87 -2.05
N ARG A 23 -14.80 -19.82 -1.54
CA ARG A 23 -13.55 -19.27 -2.09
C ARG A 23 -12.42 -20.20 -1.69
N THR A 24 -11.91 -20.95 -2.65
CA THR A 24 -10.60 -21.61 -2.51
C THR A 24 -9.54 -20.52 -2.66
N THR A 25 -9.17 -19.89 -1.55
CA THR A 25 -7.97 -19.07 -1.47
C THR A 25 -6.79 -20.01 -1.20
N MET A 26 -5.97 -20.28 -2.21
CA MET A 26 -4.57 -20.63 -1.95
C MET A 26 -3.85 -19.33 -1.50
N GLY A 27 -4.07 -18.97 -0.26
CA GLY A 27 -3.28 -17.97 0.43
C GLY A 27 -2.28 -18.71 1.30
N ALA A 28 -0.98 -18.43 1.13
CA ALA A 28 -0.04 -18.71 2.18
C ALA A 28 -0.56 -18.05 3.46
N PRO A 29 -0.44 -18.68 4.64
CA PRO A 29 -0.86 -18.07 5.89
C PRO A 29 0.07 -16.88 6.17
N GLY A 30 -0.28 -15.71 5.66
CA GLY A 30 0.24 -14.44 6.13
C GLY A 30 -0.34 -14.24 7.52
N LEU A 31 0.51 -14.26 8.53
CA LEU A 31 0.17 -13.65 9.80
C LEU A 31 0.05 -12.15 9.50
N ASP A 32 -1.17 -11.62 9.52
CA ASP A 32 -1.42 -10.20 9.51
C ASP A 32 -0.81 -9.59 10.78
N PHE A 33 0.47 -9.19 10.69
CA PHE A 33 1.09 -8.33 11.67
C PHE A 33 0.83 -6.89 11.24
N GLU A 34 -0.36 -6.42 11.51
CA GLU A 34 -0.69 -5.01 11.39
C GLU A 34 -0.21 -4.26 12.60
N THR A 35 1.05 -3.86 12.62
CA THR A 35 1.45 -2.67 13.40
C THR A 35 2.86 -2.25 13.04
N ARG A 36 3.02 -1.01 12.75
CA ARG A 36 4.29 -0.35 12.49
C ARG A 36 4.63 0.55 13.65
N GLU A 37 5.75 0.29 14.29
CA GLU A 37 6.54 1.33 14.91
C GLU A 37 7.62 1.74 13.93
N SER A 38 7.68 3.01 13.66
CA SER A 38 8.61 3.53 12.71
C SER A 38 9.98 3.79 13.31
N THR A 39 10.97 3.59 12.49
CA THR A 39 12.39 3.69 12.78
C THR A 39 12.95 5.08 12.48
N ASN A 40 12.33 6.18 12.91
CA ASN A 40 13.00 7.47 12.83
C ASN A 40 13.84 7.70 14.09
N PRO A 41 15.17 7.69 14.01
CA PRO A 41 16.02 8.10 15.11
C PRO A 41 15.88 9.61 15.36
N PRO A 42 16.03 10.09 16.59
CA PRO A 42 16.04 11.49 16.89
C PRO A 42 17.18 12.18 16.13
N GLN A 43 16.89 13.29 15.48
CA GLN A 43 17.86 14.07 14.73
C GLN A 43 19.00 14.57 15.63
N PRO A 44 20.26 14.50 15.19
CA PRO A 44 21.36 15.15 15.92
C PRO A 44 21.23 16.67 15.77
N LEU A 45 21.24 17.35 16.89
CA LEU A 45 21.34 18.81 17.00
C LEU A 45 22.64 19.31 16.35
N TYR A 46 22.58 19.86 15.17
CA TYR A 46 23.71 20.58 14.59
C TYR A 46 23.89 21.94 15.25
N ARG A 47 24.94 22.08 16.07
CA ARG A 47 25.46 23.36 16.53
C ARG A 47 25.98 24.15 15.31
N ARG A 48 25.37 25.29 15.03
CA ARG A 48 25.91 26.32 14.15
C ARG A 48 27.24 26.84 14.69
N LYS A 49 28.33 26.62 13.94
CA LYS A 49 29.56 27.41 14.07
C LYS A 49 29.42 28.65 13.15
N GLN A 50 29.44 29.82 13.79
CA GLN A 50 29.66 31.09 13.11
C GLN A 50 31.06 31.11 12.52
N ILE A 51 31.20 31.47 11.26
CA ILE A 51 32.46 31.86 10.63
C ILE A 51 32.32 33.32 10.23
N LEU A 52 33.25 34.09 10.76
CA LEU A 52 33.46 35.52 10.56
C LEU A 52 33.92 35.86 9.13
N GLY A 53 33.60 37.05 8.77
CA GLY A 53 33.79 37.90 7.64
C GLY A 53 34.99 37.76 6.69
N VAL A 54 34.73 38.16 5.44
CA VAL A 54 35.73 38.47 4.43
C VAL A 54 35.43 39.89 3.88
N PRO A 55 36.42 40.74 3.75
CA PRO A 55 36.24 42.10 3.25
C PRO A 55 36.25 42.18 1.72
N SER A 56 35.55 43.18 1.22
CA SER A 56 35.43 43.60 -0.16
C SER A 56 36.74 44.14 -0.76
N LEU A 57 37.00 43.85 -2.05
CA LEU A 57 37.87 44.66 -2.89
C LEU A 57 37.18 45.03 -4.20
N ARG A 58 36.95 46.32 -4.34
CA ARG A 58 36.65 47.00 -5.62
C ARG A 58 37.97 47.33 -6.33
N GLY A 59 37.95 47.20 -7.66
CA GLY A 59 38.84 48.05 -8.45
C GLY A 59 39.26 47.50 -9.81
N LEU A 60 38.77 48.16 -10.83
CA LEU A 60 39.38 48.61 -12.10
C LEU A 60 39.28 47.74 -13.36
N ILE A 61 38.74 48.43 -14.31
CA ILE A 61 38.47 48.26 -15.72
C ILE A 61 39.80 48.11 -16.52
N ALA A 62 39.84 47.22 -17.51
CA ALA A 62 40.48 47.49 -18.81
C ALA A 62 39.98 46.50 -19.89
N GLN A 63 39.76 47.06 -21.06
CA GLN A 63 39.22 46.45 -22.27
C GLN A 63 40.16 45.41 -22.89
N GLY A 64 39.58 44.36 -23.48
CA GLY A 64 40.30 43.47 -24.39
C GLY A 64 39.34 42.47 -25.03
N TRP A 65 39.00 42.71 -26.28
CA TRP A 65 38.22 41.82 -27.14
C TRP A 65 38.98 40.53 -27.43
N VAL A 66 38.49 39.39 -26.94
CA VAL A 66 38.73 38.09 -27.59
C VAL A 66 37.46 37.29 -27.51
N SER A 67 36.84 37.08 -28.66
CA SER A 67 35.69 36.20 -28.84
C SER A 67 36.12 34.76 -28.60
N THR A 68 35.86 34.23 -27.43
CA THR A 68 35.92 32.78 -27.16
C THR A 68 34.50 32.28 -27.03
N ILE A 69 34.00 31.64 -28.09
CA ILE A 69 32.74 30.88 -28.07
C ILE A 69 32.98 29.71 -27.12
N LEU A 70 32.53 29.82 -25.88
CA LEU A 70 32.33 28.70 -24.97
C LEU A 70 31.08 27.98 -25.45
N ILE A 71 31.27 26.93 -26.25
CA ILE A 71 30.23 25.90 -26.46
C ILE A 71 30.07 25.20 -25.10
N ALA A 72 29.09 25.66 -24.32
CA ALA A 72 28.58 24.88 -23.22
C ALA A 72 27.93 23.62 -23.84
N LEU A 73 28.68 22.52 -23.90
CA LEU A 73 28.12 21.21 -24.06
C LEU A 73 27.27 20.94 -22.79
N SER A 74 26.03 21.38 -22.80
CA SER A 74 25.01 20.78 -21.97
C SER A 74 24.93 19.32 -22.43
N CYS A 75 25.49 18.40 -21.64
CA CYS A 75 25.18 16.99 -21.72
C CYS A 75 23.71 16.83 -21.37
N VAL A 76 22.84 17.13 -22.32
CA VAL A 76 21.49 16.54 -22.33
C VAL A 76 21.77 15.07 -22.56
N SER A 77 21.67 14.28 -21.49
CA SER A 77 21.57 12.84 -21.60
C SER A 77 20.35 12.58 -22.46
N LEU A 78 20.55 12.43 -23.77
CA LEU A 78 19.57 11.80 -24.65
C LEU A 78 19.41 10.38 -24.08
N ASN A 79 18.44 10.18 -23.18
CA ASN A 79 17.95 8.85 -22.91
C ASN A 79 17.41 8.35 -24.25
N ALA A 80 18.18 7.49 -24.90
CA ALA A 80 17.74 6.83 -26.13
C ALA A 80 16.43 6.14 -25.80
N GLN A 81 15.34 6.59 -26.41
CA GLN A 81 14.01 6.04 -26.19
C GLN A 81 14.05 4.56 -26.60
N SER A 82 13.72 3.66 -25.68
CA SER A 82 13.66 2.22 -25.94
C SER A 82 12.73 1.95 -27.12
N THR A 83 13.03 0.95 -27.93
CA THR A 83 12.27 0.60 -29.13
C THR A 83 11.71 -0.82 -29.03
N ARG A 84 10.75 -1.15 -29.90
CA ARG A 84 10.26 -2.53 -30.05
C ARG A 84 11.41 -3.50 -30.42
N ALA A 85 12.41 -3.07 -31.20
CA ALA A 85 13.59 -3.87 -31.52
C ALA A 85 14.45 -4.16 -30.28
N ASP A 86 14.52 -3.22 -29.35
CA ASP A 86 15.22 -3.47 -28.07
C ASP A 86 14.45 -4.45 -27.20
N ALA A 87 13.12 -4.41 -27.20
CA ALA A 87 12.30 -5.37 -26.49
C ALA A 87 12.49 -6.81 -27.00
N GLN A 88 12.73 -7.01 -28.31
CA GLN A 88 12.98 -8.32 -28.89
C GLN A 88 14.29 -8.98 -28.42
N LYS A 89 15.17 -8.23 -27.77
CA LYS A 89 16.39 -8.80 -27.14
C LYS A 89 16.09 -9.51 -25.82
N ASP A 90 14.93 -9.25 -25.21
CA ASP A 90 14.42 -10.00 -24.05
C ASP A 90 13.58 -11.18 -24.56
N PRO A 91 13.97 -12.44 -24.31
CA PRO A 91 13.31 -13.61 -24.89
C PRO A 91 11.83 -13.72 -24.50
N ILE A 92 11.48 -13.26 -23.29
CA ILE A 92 10.10 -13.28 -22.79
C ILE A 92 9.27 -12.22 -23.50
N LEU A 93 9.78 -10.99 -23.62
CA LEU A 93 9.10 -9.92 -24.40
C LEU A 93 8.98 -10.31 -25.87
N ALA A 94 9.97 -10.97 -26.46
CA ALA A 94 9.90 -11.44 -27.82
C ALA A 94 8.77 -12.48 -28.02
N ALA A 95 8.64 -13.43 -27.09
CA ALA A 95 7.55 -14.40 -27.08
C ALA A 95 6.18 -13.74 -26.89
N MET A 96 6.08 -12.78 -25.96
CA MET A 96 4.85 -12.00 -25.73
C MET A 96 4.42 -11.22 -26.97
N LEU A 97 5.35 -10.53 -27.63
CA LEU A 97 5.08 -9.76 -28.84
C LEU A 97 4.66 -10.66 -30.01
N ALA A 98 5.32 -11.81 -30.21
CA ALA A 98 4.96 -12.76 -31.25
C ALA A 98 3.54 -13.34 -31.02
N GLU A 99 3.16 -13.63 -29.77
CA GLU A 99 1.84 -14.12 -29.46
C GLU A 99 0.78 -13.03 -29.55
N LEU A 100 1.11 -11.79 -29.19
CA LEU A 100 0.22 -10.63 -29.35
C LEU A 100 -0.09 -10.37 -30.83
N ASP A 101 0.94 -10.37 -31.70
CA ASP A 101 0.77 -10.17 -33.14
C ASP A 101 -0.09 -11.29 -33.76
N ARG A 102 0.07 -12.54 -33.27
CA ARG A 102 -0.77 -13.66 -33.70
C ARG A 102 -2.21 -13.49 -33.23
N SER A 103 -2.43 -13.14 -31.97
CA SER A 103 -3.77 -13.01 -31.39
C SER A 103 -4.55 -11.84 -31.99
N THR A 104 -3.91 -10.69 -32.21
CA THR A 104 -4.57 -9.53 -32.84
C THR A 104 -5.03 -9.81 -34.26
N THR A 105 -4.32 -10.69 -34.99
CA THR A 105 -4.66 -11.07 -36.37
C THR A 105 -5.69 -12.21 -36.44
N GLN A 106 -5.54 -13.24 -35.63
CA GLN A 106 -6.22 -14.53 -35.79
C GLN A 106 -7.34 -14.80 -34.78
N LEU A 107 -7.35 -14.12 -33.62
CA LEU A 107 -8.30 -14.42 -32.56
C LEU A 107 -9.72 -13.95 -32.94
N GLN A 108 -10.52 -14.91 -33.37
CA GLN A 108 -11.95 -14.71 -33.64
C GLN A 108 -12.68 -16.04 -33.65
N LEU A 109 -13.70 -16.19 -32.84
CA LEU A 109 -14.63 -17.30 -32.93
C LEU A 109 -15.65 -17.04 -34.05
N PRO A 110 -16.09 -18.08 -34.82
CA PRO A 110 -17.09 -17.92 -35.83
C PRO A 110 -18.40 -17.31 -35.30
N GLY A 111 -18.88 -16.25 -35.94
CA GLY A 111 -20.09 -15.56 -35.51
C GLY A 111 -19.90 -14.54 -34.38
N PHE A 112 -18.69 -14.38 -33.85
CA PHE A 112 -18.40 -13.39 -32.80
C PHE A 112 -17.44 -12.31 -33.29
N GLN A 113 -17.45 -11.16 -32.58
CA GLN A 113 -16.59 -10.03 -32.91
C GLN A 113 -15.13 -10.30 -32.44
N LYS A 114 -14.17 -9.71 -33.13
CA LYS A 114 -12.77 -9.70 -32.69
C LYS A 114 -12.60 -8.86 -31.44
N PRO A 115 -11.60 -9.18 -30.60
CA PRO A 115 -11.19 -8.24 -29.55
C PRO A 115 -10.63 -6.95 -30.19
N PHE A 116 -10.94 -5.81 -29.56
CA PHE A 116 -10.34 -4.51 -29.94
C PHE A 116 -9.12 -4.18 -29.10
N PHE A 117 -8.99 -4.79 -27.90
CA PHE A 117 -7.87 -4.61 -26.99
C PHE A 117 -7.41 -5.95 -26.41
N ILE A 118 -6.09 -6.18 -26.43
CA ILE A 118 -5.44 -7.33 -25.82
C ILE A 118 -4.22 -6.81 -25.06
N GLN A 119 -4.06 -7.24 -23.79
CA GLN A 119 -2.89 -6.94 -22.98
C GLN A 119 -2.35 -8.21 -22.35
N TYR A 120 -1.04 -8.41 -22.46
CA TYR A 120 -0.30 -9.45 -21.76
C TYR A 120 0.57 -8.82 -20.68
N ARG A 121 0.52 -9.39 -19.48
CA ARG A 121 1.41 -9.09 -18.37
C ARG A 121 2.03 -10.40 -17.85
N ILE A 122 3.35 -10.48 -17.86
CA ILE A 122 4.10 -11.59 -17.25
C ILE A 122 4.90 -11.04 -16.08
N GLU A 123 4.77 -11.71 -14.95
CA GLU A 123 5.45 -11.41 -13.71
C GLU A 123 6.38 -12.57 -13.35
N ASP A 124 7.70 -12.31 -13.37
CA ASP A 124 8.72 -13.19 -12.80
C ASP A 124 8.94 -12.81 -11.35
N ILE A 125 8.67 -13.74 -10.45
CA ILE A 125 8.75 -13.55 -9.01
C ILE A 125 9.87 -14.42 -8.46
N ASP A 126 10.83 -13.82 -7.77
CA ASP A 126 11.83 -14.51 -6.96
C ASP A 126 11.68 -14.00 -5.53
N ALA A 127 11.22 -14.84 -4.61
CA ALA A 127 10.90 -14.48 -3.25
C ALA A 127 11.57 -15.44 -2.26
N PHE A 128 12.13 -14.88 -1.19
CA PHE A 128 12.66 -15.61 -0.05
C PHE A 128 11.96 -15.14 1.22
N GLU A 129 11.59 -16.07 2.07
CA GLU A 129 11.08 -15.79 3.39
C GLU A 129 11.69 -16.71 4.44
N THR A 130 11.90 -16.20 5.64
CA THR A 130 12.28 -17.00 6.80
C THR A 130 11.58 -16.49 8.05
N ARG A 131 11.26 -17.40 8.95
CA ARG A 131 10.54 -17.12 10.19
C ARG A 131 11.17 -17.86 11.35
N ALA A 132 11.14 -17.24 12.52
CA ALA A 132 11.57 -17.81 13.76
C ALA A 132 10.63 -17.42 14.90
N ALA A 133 10.56 -18.27 15.91
CA ALA A 133 9.81 -18.00 17.14
C ALA A 133 10.59 -18.50 18.34
N PHE A 134 10.55 -17.75 19.42
CA PHE A 134 11.20 -18.10 20.70
C PHE A 134 12.67 -18.47 20.56
N GLY A 135 13.41 -17.85 19.62
CA GLY A 135 14.83 -18.10 19.37
C GLY A 135 15.10 -19.31 18.46
N ALA A 136 14.09 -19.93 17.87
CA ALA A 136 14.23 -21.10 17.03
C ALA A 136 13.62 -20.87 15.64
N THR A 137 14.33 -21.30 14.58
CA THR A 137 13.85 -21.21 13.21
C THR A 137 12.61 -22.08 13.03
N GLN A 138 11.56 -21.52 12.46
CA GLN A 138 10.33 -22.23 12.09
C GLN A 138 10.35 -22.72 10.64
N GLY A 139 11.09 -22.04 9.79
CA GLY A 139 11.24 -22.39 8.39
C GLY A 139 11.86 -21.30 7.55
N ALA A 140 12.34 -21.70 6.37
CA ALA A 140 12.78 -20.81 5.33
C ALA A 140 12.41 -21.40 3.97
N ALA A 141 12.01 -20.55 3.03
CA ALA A 141 11.66 -20.97 1.68
C ALA A 141 12.09 -19.94 0.65
N ARG A 142 12.60 -20.41 -0.49
CA ARG A 142 12.78 -19.60 -1.68
C ARG A 142 11.89 -20.12 -2.80
N ASN A 143 11.05 -19.26 -3.32
CA ASN A 143 10.06 -19.59 -4.33
C ASN A 143 10.29 -18.75 -5.58
N ARG A 144 10.23 -19.42 -6.74
CA ARG A 144 10.25 -18.75 -8.04
C ARG A 144 9.00 -19.15 -8.82
N ASN A 145 8.32 -18.14 -9.33
CA ASN A 145 7.12 -18.34 -10.13
C ASN A 145 7.12 -17.38 -11.31
N ARG A 146 6.54 -17.82 -12.41
CA ARG A 146 6.22 -16.96 -13.55
C ARG A 146 4.73 -17.05 -13.81
N ILE A 147 4.05 -15.90 -13.74
CA ILE A 147 2.60 -15.79 -13.88
C ILE A 147 2.29 -14.93 -15.10
N ALA A 148 1.45 -15.44 -15.98
CA ALA A 148 0.91 -14.70 -17.12
C ALA A 148 -0.52 -14.28 -16.82
N ARG A 149 -0.80 -12.99 -16.90
CA ARG A 149 -2.15 -12.44 -16.90
C ARG A 149 -2.47 -11.90 -18.29
N VAL A 150 -3.63 -12.25 -18.80
CA VAL A 150 -4.14 -11.80 -20.10
C VAL A 150 -5.44 -11.06 -19.90
N THR A 151 -5.52 -9.85 -20.44
CA THR A 151 -6.76 -9.08 -20.53
C THR A 151 -7.18 -9.01 -22.00
N VAL A 152 -8.41 -9.36 -22.29
CA VAL A 152 -9.01 -9.27 -23.62
C VAL A 152 -10.31 -8.50 -23.50
N LEU A 153 -10.48 -7.45 -24.31
CA LEU A 153 -11.73 -6.68 -24.36
C LEU A 153 -12.37 -6.79 -25.75
N VAL A 154 -13.68 -7.02 -25.75
CA VAL A 154 -14.54 -7.00 -26.93
C VAL A 154 -15.52 -5.83 -26.85
N GLY A 155 -16.04 -5.39 -27.99
CA GLY A 155 -16.82 -4.14 -28.11
C GLY A 155 -15.96 -3.03 -28.70
N ASP A 156 -15.94 -1.89 -28.08
CA ASP A 156 -15.11 -0.73 -28.43
C ASP A 156 -14.78 0.10 -27.16
N TYR A 157 -14.06 1.21 -27.32
CA TYR A 157 -13.69 2.09 -26.22
C TYR A 157 -14.89 2.67 -25.46
N LYS A 158 -16.01 2.88 -26.15
CA LYS A 158 -17.22 3.45 -25.57
C LYS A 158 -18.00 2.41 -24.76
N THR A 159 -18.05 1.18 -25.26
CA THR A 159 -18.75 0.09 -24.58
C THR A 159 -18.00 -1.20 -24.81
N ASP A 160 -17.40 -1.71 -23.77
CA ASP A 160 -16.59 -2.93 -23.78
C ASP A 160 -17.06 -3.99 -22.77
N SER A 161 -16.34 -5.10 -22.74
CA SER A 161 -16.59 -6.23 -21.86
C SER A 161 -16.00 -6.09 -20.45
N SER A 162 -15.39 -4.96 -20.09
CA SER A 162 -14.77 -4.79 -18.76
C SER A 162 -15.80 -4.88 -17.64
N GLY A 163 -15.33 -5.36 -16.49
CA GLY A 163 -16.12 -5.57 -15.28
C GLY A 163 -16.46 -7.05 -15.04
N GLY A 164 -16.40 -7.47 -13.79
CA GLY A 164 -16.71 -8.82 -13.37
C GLY A 164 -15.81 -9.88 -13.98
N ARG A 165 -16.39 -10.91 -14.59
CA ARG A 165 -15.63 -12.01 -15.22
C ARG A 165 -14.95 -11.61 -16.54
N GLY A 166 -15.22 -10.42 -17.07
CA GLY A 166 -14.59 -9.89 -18.28
C GLY A 166 -13.16 -9.38 -18.07
N ASP A 167 -12.63 -9.40 -16.84
CA ASP A 167 -11.34 -8.79 -16.50
C ASP A 167 -10.11 -9.63 -16.87
N GLY A 168 -10.29 -10.75 -17.58
CA GLY A 168 -9.17 -11.53 -18.12
C GLY A 168 -9.03 -12.93 -17.55
N ALA A 169 -7.83 -13.52 -17.75
CA ALA A 169 -7.46 -14.85 -17.27
C ALA A 169 -6.01 -14.87 -16.79
N VAL A 170 -5.68 -15.82 -15.92
CA VAL A 170 -4.35 -16.01 -15.34
C VAL A 170 -3.91 -17.44 -15.58
N GLU A 171 -2.64 -17.63 -15.95
CA GLU A 171 -2.01 -18.93 -16.19
C GLU A 171 -0.59 -18.94 -15.63
N LEU A 172 -0.12 -20.10 -15.15
CA LEU A 172 1.29 -20.27 -14.81
C LEU A 172 2.11 -20.47 -16.09
N ALA A 173 3.21 -19.76 -16.22
CA ALA A 173 4.13 -19.90 -17.34
C ALA A 173 5.41 -20.64 -16.93
N ALA A 174 6.09 -21.28 -17.88
CA ALA A 174 7.34 -21.96 -17.66
C ALA A 174 8.42 -20.98 -17.14
N LEU A 175 9.24 -21.45 -16.20
CA LEU A 175 10.38 -20.68 -15.67
C LEU A 175 11.55 -20.62 -16.66
N ASP A 176 11.65 -21.62 -17.54
CA ASP A 176 12.58 -21.58 -18.66
C ASP A 176 12.14 -20.55 -19.69
N ASP A 177 13.11 -19.88 -20.31
CA ASP A 177 12.84 -18.86 -21.32
C ASP A 177 12.50 -19.45 -22.70
N ASP A 178 11.90 -20.66 -22.72
CA ASP A 178 11.45 -21.30 -23.95
C ASP A 178 10.27 -20.54 -24.57
N PRO A 179 10.40 -20.01 -25.79
CA PRO A 179 9.38 -19.16 -26.39
C PRO A 179 8.09 -19.90 -26.71
N ILE A 180 8.13 -21.21 -26.95
CA ILE A 180 6.93 -22.00 -27.26
C ILE A 180 6.15 -22.25 -25.98
N ALA A 181 6.82 -22.60 -24.88
CA ALA A 181 6.18 -22.79 -23.58
C ALA A 181 5.51 -21.52 -23.06
N ILE A 182 6.21 -20.37 -23.17
CA ILE A 182 5.65 -19.06 -22.79
C ILE A 182 4.43 -18.70 -23.65
N ARG A 183 4.53 -18.87 -24.98
CA ARG A 183 3.44 -18.59 -25.89
C ARG A 183 2.26 -19.54 -25.70
N SER A 184 2.48 -20.79 -25.32
CA SER A 184 1.40 -21.73 -25.01
C SER A 184 0.60 -21.31 -23.79
N ALA A 185 1.26 -20.85 -22.72
CA ALA A 185 0.57 -20.30 -21.55
C ALA A 185 -0.24 -19.03 -21.91
N LEU A 186 0.34 -18.12 -22.68
CA LEU A 186 -0.37 -16.93 -23.16
C LEU A 186 -1.55 -17.29 -24.05
N TRP A 187 -1.41 -18.24 -24.95
CA TRP A 187 -2.47 -18.71 -25.84
C TRP A 187 -3.65 -19.31 -25.06
N SER A 188 -3.37 -20.19 -24.08
CA SER A 188 -4.39 -20.77 -23.19
C SER A 188 -5.17 -19.69 -22.45
N ALA A 189 -4.44 -18.79 -21.77
CA ALA A 189 -5.05 -17.67 -21.05
C ALA A 189 -5.80 -16.72 -21.99
N THR A 190 -5.33 -16.51 -23.23
CA THR A 190 -5.99 -15.64 -24.21
C THR A 190 -7.33 -16.23 -24.66
N ASP A 191 -7.40 -17.53 -24.94
CA ASP A 191 -8.64 -18.21 -25.30
C ASP A 191 -9.68 -18.09 -24.18
N GLN A 192 -9.26 -18.34 -22.94
CA GLN A 192 -10.13 -18.20 -21.77
C GLN A 192 -10.60 -16.75 -21.55
N ALA A 193 -9.68 -15.79 -21.62
CA ALA A 193 -9.99 -14.37 -21.46
C ALA A 193 -10.97 -13.86 -22.54
N TYR A 194 -10.78 -14.31 -23.79
CA TYR A 194 -11.67 -13.95 -24.87
C TYR A 194 -13.09 -14.50 -24.68
N LYS A 195 -13.22 -15.77 -24.28
CA LYS A 195 -14.54 -16.38 -23.98
C LYS A 195 -15.23 -15.67 -22.81
N ASN A 196 -14.48 -15.34 -21.76
CA ASN A 196 -14.99 -14.57 -20.63
C ASN A 196 -15.47 -13.17 -21.09
N ALA A 197 -14.70 -12.48 -21.93
CA ALA A 197 -15.04 -11.17 -22.49
C ALA A 197 -16.31 -11.21 -23.33
N LEU A 198 -16.48 -12.22 -24.20
CA LEU A 198 -17.71 -12.39 -24.99
C LEU A 198 -18.95 -12.57 -24.10
N ALA A 199 -18.85 -13.39 -23.06
CA ALA A 199 -19.94 -13.63 -22.10
C ALA A 199 -20.27 -12.36 -21.29
N ALA A 200 -19.24 -11.66 -20.79
CA ALA A 200 -19.41 -10.41 -20.05
C ALA A 200 -20.02 -9.30 -20.92
N PHE A 201 -19.60 -9.19 -22.17
CA PHE A 201 -20.15 -8.21 -23.11
C PHE A 201 -21.63 -8.46 -23.40
N ALA A 202 -22.01 -9.72 -23.62
CA ALA A 202 -23.41 -10.08 -23.84
C ALA A 202 -24.29 -9.74 -22.61
N GLN A 203 -23.80 -10.02 -21.40
CA GLN A 203 -24.49 -9.65 -20.16
C GLN A 203 -24.62 -8.13 -20.03
N LYS A 204 -23.55 -7.37 -20.29
CA LYS A 204 -23.54 -5.91 -20.23
C LYS A 204 -24.51 -5.29 -21.26
N GLN A 205 -24.52 -5.80 -22.49
CA GLN A 205 -25.46 -5.36 -23.51
C GLN A 205 -26.95 -5.60 -23.11
N ALA A 206 -27.23 -6.73 -22.46
CA ALA A 206 -28.54 -7.01 -21.91
C ALA A 206 -28.91 -6.05 -20.76
N ALA A 207 -27.99 -5.79 -19.86
CA ALA A 207 -28.19 -4.84 -18.74
C ALA A 207 -28.41 -3.41 -19.24
N LEU A 208 -27.64 -2.95 -20.24
CA LEU A 208 -27.79 -1.62 -20.82
C LEU A 208 -29.18 -1.36 -21.43
N LYS A 209 -29.88 -2.41 -21.89
CA LYS A 209 -31.25 -2.29 -22.40
C LYS A 209 -32.30 -2.11 -21.28
N GLN A 210 -31.92 -2.38 -20.03
CA GLN A 210 -32.83 -2.35 -18.88
C GLN A 210 -32.68 -1.08 -18.05
N VAL A 211 -31.65 -0.25 -18.30
CA VAL A 211 -31.41 0.98 -17.54
C VAL A 211 -31.89 2.20 -18.32
N GLU A 212 -32.51 3.13 -17.62
CA GLU A 212 -32.98 4.39 -18.19
C GLU A 212 -31.86 5.40 -18.39
N THR A 213 -30.90 5.41 -17.42
CA THR A 213 -29.75 6.31 -17.45
C THR A 213 -28.58 5.64 -18.17
N PRO A 214 -28.14 6.12 -19.33
CA PRO A 214 -27.00 5.57 -20.05
C PRO A 214 -25.69 5.85 -19.29
N PRO A 215 -24.62 5.08 -19.54
CA PRO A 215 -23.28 5.37 -19.03
C PRO A 215 -22.84 6.78 -19.43
N GLN A 216 -22.21 7.51 -18.50
CA GLN A 216 -21.82 8.90 -18.67
C GLN A 216 -20.34 9.08 -19.07
N ALA A 217 -19.61 7.98 -19.21
CA ALA A 217 -18.22 7.95 -19.65
C ALA A 217 -17.99 6.70 -20.52
N ASP A 218 -16.96 6.76 -21.36
CA ASP A 218 -16.47 5.62 -22.11
C ASP A 218 -15.96 4.52 -21.17
N ASP A 219 -15.93 3.27 -21.65
CA ASP A 219 -15.50 2.14 -20.84
C ASP A 219 -13.96 2.02 -20.73
N LEU A 220 -13.21 2.49 -21.74
CA LEU A 220 -11.75 2.49 -21.74
C LEU A 220 -11.22 3.82 -22.29
N SER A 221 -10.23 4.40 -21.62
CA SER A 221 -9.53 5.58 -22.13
C SER A 221 -8.53 5.21 -23.23
N ARG A 222 -8.30 6.17 -24.14
CA ARG A 222 -7.26 6.07 -25.17
C ARG A 222 -5.99 6.71 -24.65
N GLU A 223 -4.94 5.89 -24.49
CA GLU A 223 -3.66 6.36 -23.99
C GLU A 223 -2.57 6.28 -25.06
N LYS A 224 -1.57 7.14 -24.97
CA LYS A 224 -0.42 7.08 -25.87
C LYS A 224 0.45 5.87 -25.48
N PRO A 225 0.77 4.98 -26.43
CA PRO A 225 1.64 3.85 -26.12
C PRO A 225 3.05 4.32 -25.78
N ILE A 226 3.67 3.67 -24.82
CA ILE A 226 5.05 3.92 -24.41
C ILE A 226 5.90 2.66 -24.52
N VAL A 227 7.19 2.84 -24.78
CA VAL A 227 8.18 1.77 -24.72
C VAL A 227 9.19 2.13 -23.63
N SER A 228 9.21 1.34 -22.55
CA SER A 228 10.10 1.55 -21.41
C SER A 228 10.67 0.22 -20.93
N LEU A 229 11.99 0.08 -20.97
CA LEU A 229 12.69 -1.18 -20.70
C LEU A 229 13.73 -1.00 -19.58
N ALA A 230 13.27 -1.00 -18.33
CA ALA A 230 14.16 -0.99 -17.18
C ALA A 230 14.98 -2.28 -17.11
N SER A 231 16.22 -2.19 -16.59
CA SER A 231 17.07 -3.37 -16.40
C SER A 231 16.46 -4.34 -15.38
N PRO A 232 16.48 -5.65 -15.63
CA PRO A 232 15.98 -6.63 -14.68
C PRO A 232 16.89 -6.68 -13.43
N ARG A 233 16.27 -6.80 -12.25
CA ARG A 233 16.96 -7.01 -10.98
C ARG A 233 16.99 -8.49 -10.64
N ALA A 234 17.95 -8.89 -9.80
CA ALA A 234 18.02 -10.25 -9.25
C ALA A 234 18.03 -10.19 -7.72
N LEU A 235 17.35 -11.13 -7.10
CA LEU A 235 17.37 -11.29 -5.64
C LEU A 235 18.69 -11.93 -5.21
N LYS A 236 19.54 -11.16 -4.53
CA LYS A 236 20.83 -11.60 -3.98
C LYS A 236 20.78 -11.50 -2.46
N LEU A 237 20.88 -12.65 -1.78
CA LEU A 237 20.77 -12.75 -0.32
C LEU A 237 21.78 -13.76 0.22
N ASP A 238 22.27 -13.48 1.43
CA ASP A 238 22.81 -14.51 2.31
C ASP A 238 21.65 -15.07 3.15
N GLU A 239 21.03 -16.13 2.64
CA GLU A 239 19.85 -16.75 3.25
C GLU A 239 20.13 -17.31 4.65
N ALA A 240 21.35 -17.85 4.87
CA ALA A 240 21.74 -18.39 6.17
C ALA A 240 21.93 -17.28 7.21
N ALA A 241 22.53 -16.16 6.83
CA ALA A 241 22.68 -15.01 7.71
C ALA A 241 21.30 -14.48 8.17
N TRP A 242 20.33 -14.38 7.26
CA TRP A 242 18.99 -13.95 7.61
C TRP A 242 18.24 -14.94 8.50
N GLN A 243 18.37 -16.26 8.26
CA GLN A 243 17.80 -17.26 9.15
C GLN A 243 18.35 -17.15 10.58
N ASN A 244 19.67 -16.96 10.71
CA ASN A 244 20.32 -16.79 12.01
C ASN A 244 19.87 -15.50 12.70
N ARG A 245 19.73 -14.41 11.94
CA ARG A 245 19.31 -13.11 12.47
C ARG A 245 17.89 -13.17 13.02
N VAL A 246 16.91 -13.67 12.28
CA VAL A 246 15.52 -13.77 12.78
C VAL A 246 15.40 -14.76 13.94
N ALA A 247 16.20 -15.82 13.97
CA ALA A 247 16.24 -16.72 15.11
C ALA A 247 16.76 -16.00 16.36
N HIS A 248 17.87 -15.26 16.25
CA HIS A 248 18.41 -14.45 17.34
C HIS A 248 17.35 -13.45 17.84
N ASP A 249 16.74 -12.67 16.94
CA ASP A 249 15.83 -11.58 17.31
C ASP A 249 14.56 -12.08 17.98
N SER A 250 14.01 -13.21 17.52
CA SER A 250 12.87 -13.84 18.20
C SER A 250 13.17 -14.37 19.60
N GLY A 251 14.46 -14.49 19.98
CA GLY A 251 14.95 -14.94 21.28
C GLY A 251 15.30 -13.83 22.27
N LEU A 252 15.28 -12.54 21.85
CA LEU A 252 15.74 -11.39 22.64
C LEU A 252 15.05 -11.26 23.99
N PHE A 253 13.78 -11.63 24.10
CA PHE A 253 13.00 -11.53 25.35
C PHE A 253 13.61 -12.31 26.52
N ARG A 254 14.46 -13.33 26.27
CA ARG A 254 15.14 -14.13 27.28
C ARG A 254 16.66 -13.97 27.29
N SER A 255 17.25 -13.50 26.20
CA SER A 255 18.70 -13.32 26.06
C SER A 255 19.17 -11.94 26.52
N ASP A 256 18.32 -10.89 26.41
CA ASP A 256 18.65 -9.54 26.82
C ASP A 256 18.29 -9.31 28.30
N ALA A 257 19.31 -8.95 29.10
CA ALA A 257 19.18 -8.80 30.55
C ALA A 257 18.17 -7.73 31.00
N SER A 258 17.92 -6.70 30.16
CA SER A 258 17.01 -5.59 30.51
C SER A 258 15.53 -5.99 30.47
N VAL A 259 15.18 -7.01 29.72
CA VAL A 259 13.79 -7.47 29.51
C VAL A 259 13.56 -8.90 29.99
N GLN A 260 14.60 -9.61 30.41
CA GLN A 260 14.53 -11.02 30.84
C GLN A 260 13.52 -11.28 31.95
N SER A 261 13.24 -10.29 32.78
CA SER A 261 12.22 -10.41 33.84
C SER A 261 10.81 -10.61 33.32
N LEU A 262 10.53 -10.26 32.03
CA LEU A 262 9.26 -10.47 31.37
C LEU A 262 9.17 -11.86 30.72
N ALA A 263 10.28 -12.58 30.58
CA ALA A 263 10.33 -13.86 29.85
C ALA A 263 9.27 -14.89 30.30
N PRO A 264 8.99 -15.07 31.60
CA PRO A 264 7.96 -16.02 32.05
C PRO A 264 6.53 -15.68 31.61
N ASP A 265 6.27 -14.44 31.21
CA ASP A 265 4.95 -13.94 30.84
C ASP A 265 4.76 -13.86 29.33
N ILE A 266 5.82 -13.95 28.53
CA ILE A 266 5.78 -13.85 27.08
C ILE A 266 5.09 -15.09 26.49
N GLN A 267 3.98 -14.87 25.80
CA GLN A 267 3.17 -15.93 25.18
C GLN A 267 3.52 -16.16 23.71
N TYR A 268 4.04 -15.16 23.02
CA TYR A 268 4.67 -15.30 21.71
C TYR A 268 5.79 -14.29 21.52
N SER A 269 6.80 -14.68 20.75
CA SER A 269 7.87 -13.83 20.28
C SER A 269 8.32 -14.34 18.93
N ASN A 270 8.08 -13.59 17.88
CA ASN A 270 8.31 -13.97 16.50
C ASN A 270 9.18 -12.93 15.81
N ALA A 271 10.05 -13.40 14.94
CA ALA A 271 10.72 -12.55 13.96
C ALA A 271 10.60 -13.17 12.57
N SER A 272 10.57 -12.34 11.54
CA SER A 272 10.54 -12.80 10.16
C SER A 272 11.29 -11.85 9.25
N PHE A 273 11.82 -12.41 8.17
CA PHE A 273 12.38 -11.64 7.06
C PHE A 273 11.75 -12.13 5.77
N ALA A 274 11.34 -11.20 4.92
CA ALA A 274 10.84 -11.45 3.58
C ALA A 274 11.59 -10.55 2.59
N ALA A 275 11.97 -11.13 1.45
CA ALA A 275 12.58 -10.41 0.36
C ALA A 275 11.99 -10.88 -0.97
N ARG A 276 11.70 -9.95 -1.86
CA ARG A 276 11.08 -10.25 -3.14
C ARG A 276 11.62 -9.35 -4.23
N VAL A 277 11.87 -9.94 -5.40
CA VAL A 277 12.08 -9.21 -6.65
C VAL A 277 11.02 -9.67 -7.63
N VAL A 278 10.33 -8.71 -8.24
CA VAL A 278 9.35 -8.94 -9.31
C VAL A 278 9.80 -8.22 -10.56
N ILE A 279 9.95 -8.96 -11.66
CA ILE A 279 10.17 -8.39 -12.98
C ILE A 279 8.85 -8.48 -13.75
N THR A 280 8.23 -7.33 -13.96
CA THR A 280 6.97 -7.24 -14.71
C THR A 280 7.27 -6.85 -16.16
N ARG A 281 6.75 -7.65 -17.10
CA ARG A 281 6.74 -7.34 -18.52
C ARG A 281 5.30 -7.19 -18.98
N MET A 282 5.01 -6.15 -19.71
CA MET A 282 3.68 -5.86 -20.24
C MET A 282 3.78 -5.43 -21.70
N VAL A 283 2.90 -5.99 -22.52
CA VAL A 283 2.67 -5.54 -23.91
C VAL A 283 1.17 -5.46 -24.17
N ASN A 284 0.74 -4.51 -24.99
CA ASN A 284 -0.66 -4.44 -25.40
C ASN A 284 -0.83 -4.15 -26.91
N SER A 285 -2.06 -4.34 -27.41
CA SER A 285 -2.40 -4.15 -28.82
C SER A 285 -2.38 -2.69 -29.28
N GLU A 286 -2.29 -1.72 -28.38
CA GLU A 286 -2.08 -0.31 -28.69
C GLU A 286 -0.60 0.04 -28.91
N GLY A 287 0.31 -0.86 -28.59
CA GLY A 287 1.75 -0.70 -28.81
C GLY A 287 2.58 -0.34 -27.56
N ALA A 288 2.00 -0.36 -26.37
CA ALA A 288 2.79 -0.24 -25.15
C ALA A 288 3.67 -1.46 -24.94
N ILE A 289 4.94 -1.25 -24.56
CA ILE A 289 5.92 -2.29 -24.26
C ILE A 289 6.71 -1.86 -23.04
N ILE A 290 6.54 -2.56 -21.94
CA ILE A 290 7.09 -2.18 -20.65
C ILE A 290 7.82 -3.36 -20.01
N ARG A 291 9.00 -3.09 -19.48
CA ARG A 291 9.67 -3.94 -18.51
C ARG A 291 10.08 -3.08 -17.33
N LYS A 292 9.61 -3.46 -16.14
CA LYS A 292 9.97 -2.84 -14.87
C LYS A 292 10.39 -3.90 -13.85
N SER A 293 11.17 -3.50 -12.86
CA SER A 293 11.57 -4.38 -11.76
C SER A 293 11.34 -3.66 -10.44
N ALA A 294 10.64 -4.32 -9.55
CA ALA A 294 10.46 -3.89 -8.18
C ALA A 294 11.17 -4.88 -7.23
N SER A 295 11.76 -4.37 -6.18
CA SER A 295 12.29 -5.15 -5.07
C SER A 295 11.69 -4.65 -3.78
N SER A 296 11.40 -5.57 -2.85
CA SER A 296 10.99 -5.26 -1.50
C SER A 296 11.73 -6.15 -0.51
N TYR A 297 12.09 -5.57 0.61
CA TYR A 297 12.75 -6.23 1.72
C TYR A 297 12.05 -5.79 2.99
N GLN A 298 11.69 -6.73 3.84
CA GLN A 298 11.01 -6.43 5.11
C GLN A 298 11.55 -7.34 6.20
N GLU A 299 11.87 -6.76 7.32
CA GLU A 299 12.14 -7.46 8.57
C GLU A 299 11.10 -7.06 9.59
N SER A 300 10.53 -8.03 10.30
CA SER A 300 9.45 -7.80 11.26
C SER A 300 9.72 -8.51 12.57
N PHE A 301 9.30 -7.89 13.67
CA PHE A 301 9.34 -8.47 15.01
C PHE A 301 7.99 -8.27 15.68
N GLY A 302 7.53 -9.29 16.40
CA GLY A 302 6.29 -9.22 17.15
C GLY A 302 6.40 -10.00 18.45
N VAL A 303 5.84 -9.45 19.52
CA VAL A 303 5.89 -10.03 20.86
C VAL A 303 4.60 -9.75 21.62
N GLY A 304 4.16 -10.66 22.46
CA GLY A 304 2.92 -10.48 23.22
C GLY A 304 2.88 -11.27 24.53
N LEU A 305 2.07 -10.75 25.44
CA LEU A 305 1.78 -11.32 26.76
C LEU A 305 0.31 -11.04 27.14
N GLN A 306 -0.11 -11.54 28.28
CA GLN A 306 -1.41 -11.19 28.86
C GLN A 306 -1.26 -10.35 30.14
N ALA A 307 -2.18 -9.40 30.29
CA ALA A 307 -2.36 -8.69 31.55
C ALA A 307 -3.08 -9.57 32.58
N SER A 308 -3.06 -9.16 33.85
CA SER A 308 -3.69 -9.90 34.95
C SER A 308 -5.19 -10.09 34.80
N ASP A 309 -5.85 -9.21 34.05
CA ASP A 309 -7.27 -9.28 33.72
C ASP A 309 -7.58 -10.15 32.47
N GLY A 310 -6.55 -10.80 31.90
CA GLY A 310 -6.67 -11.66 30.71
C GLY A 310 -6.58 -10.92 29.38
N MET A 311 -6.47 -9.58 29.37
CA MET A 311 -6.31 -8.82 28.13
C MET A 311 -5.02 -9.21 27.42
N ARG A 312 -5.09 -9.55 26.14
CA ARG A 312 -3.91 -9.78 25.31
C ARG A 312 -3.29 -8.44 24.97
N LEU A 313 -2.00 -8.37 25.19
CA LEU A 313 -1.17 -7.20 24.88
C LEU A 313 -0.14 -7.65 23.87
N ASP A 314 -0.09 -7.00 22.74
CA ASP A 314 0.87 -7.27 21.68
C ASP A 314 1.53 -5.99 21.19
N ARG A 315 2.77 -6.14 20.78
CA ARG A 315 3.56 -5.10 20.16
C ARG A 315 4.31 -5.70 18.98
N SER A 316 4.38 -4.95 17.90
CA SER A 316 5.17 -5.34 16.73
C SER A 316 5.71 -4.11 16.02
N PHE A 317 6.79 -4.28 15.28
CA PHE A 317 7.30 -3.31 14.33
C PHE A 317 7.92 -4.03 13.13
N SER A 318 8.08 -3.30 12.04
CA SER A 318 8.79 -3.76 10.87
C SER A 318 9.65 -2.65 10.30
N THR A 319 10.77 -3.04 9.70
CA THR A 319 11.57 -2.18 8.84
C THR A 319 11.45 -2.69 7.41
N SER A 320 11.28 -1.79 6.46
CA SER A 320 11.11 -2.16 5.07
C SER A 320 11.75 -1.17 4.12
N GLY A 321 12.09 -1.63 2.91
CA GLY A 321 12.68 -0.81 1.89
C GLY A 321 12.78 -1.50 0.54
N ILE A 322 13.26 -0.76 -0.45
CA ILE A 322 13.49 -1.25 -1.81
C ILE A 322 14.90 -1.83 -2.03
N ALA A 323 15.77 -1.68 -1.04
CA ALA A 323 17.11 -2.25 -0.97
C ALA A 323 17.40 -2.80 0.44
N LEU A 324 18.31 -3.77 0.54
CA LEU A 324 18.74 -4.29 1.86
C LEU A 324 19.35 -3.22 2.77
N ALA A 325 19.97 -2.19 2.18
CA ALA A 325 20.58 -1.10 2.92
C ALA A 325 19.55 -0.16 3.59
N ASP A 326 18.28 -0.24 3.19
CA ASP A 326 17.19 0.56 3.76
C ASP A 326 16.69 -0.01 5.09
N LEU A 327 17.00 -1.30 5.35
CA LEU A 327 16.65 -1.96 6.60
C LEU A 327 17.58 -1.49 7.74
N ASP A 328 17.08 -1.59 8.95
CA ASP A 328 17.89 -1.34 10.13
C ASP A 328 19.09 -2.31 10.20
N SER A 329 20.22 -1.83 10.73
CA SER A 329 21.31 -2.73 11.11
C SER A 329 20.83 -3.75 12.16
N ALA A 330 21.51 -4.89 12.28
CA ALA A 330 21.14 -5.91 13.25
C ALA A 330 21.05 -5.34 14.69
N ASP A 331 22.02 -4.50 15.08
CA ASP A 331 22.04 -3.90 16.41
C ASP A 331 20.90 -2.89 16.61
N ALA A 332 20.58 -2.09 15.60
CA ALA A 332 19.49 -1.12 15.67
C ALA A 332 18.13 -1.83 15.76
N PHE A 333 17.92 -2.88 14.95
CA PHE A 333 16.70 -3.69 14.99
C PHE A 333 16.53 -4.39 16.35
N ALA A 334 17.58 -5.04 16.85
CA ALA A 334 17.58 -5.69 18.16
C ALA A 334 17.29 -4.69 19.30
N ALA A 335 17.94 -3.51 19.27
CA ALA A 335 17.67 -2.45 20.26
C ALA A 335 16.22 -1.96 20.22
N HIS A 336 15.61 -1.87 19.04
CA HIS A 336 14.20 -1.52 18.89
C HIS A 336 13.30 -2.65 19.43
N ALA A 337 13.59 -3.90 19.10
CA ALA A 337 12.86 -5.05 19.63
C ALA A 337 12.87 -5.10 21.16
N VAL A 338 14.03 -4.85 21.79
CA VAL A 338 14.16 -4.79 23.25
C VAL A 338 13.30 -3.67 23.85
N LYS A 339 13.30 -2.48 23.26
CA LYS A 339 12.40 -1.38 23.70
C LYS A 339 10.93 -1.78 23.58
N LEU A 340 10.59 -2.47 22.51
CA LEU A 340 9.23 -2.94 22.28
C LEU A 340 8.80 -3.95 23.34
N ILE A 341 9.66 -4.91 23.68
CA ILE A 341 9.43 -5.87 24.78
C ILE A 341 9.24 -5.13 26.12
N ALA A 342 10.11 -4.16 26.42
CA ALA A 342 10.00 -3.36 27.65
C ALA A 342 8.64 -2.63 27.73
N SER A 343 8.18 -2.05 26.62
CA SER A 343 6.88 -1.35 26.54
C SER A 343 5.68 -2.24 26.87
N LEU A 344 5.77 -3.56 26.66
CA LEU A 344 4.72 -4.50 27.09
C LEU A 344 4.66 -4.60 28.62
N GLY A 345 5.79 -4.51 29.30
CA GLY A 345 5.83 -4.46 30.76
C GLY A 345 5.09 -3.25 31.33
N ASP A 346 5.19 -2.11 30.66
CA ASP A 346 4.47 -0.89 31.00
C ASP A 346 2.98 -0.99 30.66
N LEU A 347 2.63 -1.49 29.48
CA LEU A 347 1.24 -1.77 29.11
C LEU A 347 0.53 -2.73 30.05
N ARG A 348 1.25 -3.76 30.51
CA ARG A 348 0.71 -4.72 31.50
C ARG A 348 0.28 -4.06 32.80
N LYS A 349 1.00 -3.04 33.25
CA LYS A 349 0.73 -2.27 34.47
C LYS A 349 -0.25 -1.12 34.23
N ALA A 350 -0.43 -0.71 32.99
CA ALA A 350 -1.27 0.42 32.62
C ALA A 350 -2.74 0.20 33.04
N PRO A 351 -3.41 1.22 33.60
CA PRO A 351 -4.82 1.12 33.94
C PRO A 351 -5.68 1.01 32.67
N LEU A 352 -6.84 0.34 32.83
CA LEU A 352 -7.87 0.31 31.79
C LEU A 352 -8.52 1.68 31.63
N VAL A 353 -8.96 1.98 30.43
CA VAL A 353 -9.94 3.05 30.21
C VAL A 353 -11.28 2.58 30.74
N GLU A 354 -11.80 3.23 31.80
CA GLU A 354 -13.03 2.84 32.47
C GLU A 354 -14.22 3.72 32.08
N GLU A 355 -13.97 5.02 31.93
CA GLU A 355 -14.97 6.03 31.62
C GLU A 355 -15.00 6.36 30.12
N GLU A 356 -16.20 6.59 29.60
CA GLU A 356 -16.36 7.13 28.26
C GLU A 356 -15.89 8.60 28.26
N TYR A 357 -15.07 8.93 27.27
CA TYR A 357 -14.53 10.27 27.07
C TYR A 357 -15.02 10.82 25.74
N HIS A 358 -15.33 12.10 25.72
CA HIS A 358 -15.58 12.90 24.53
C HIS A 358 -14.77 14.18 24.63
N GLY A 359 -14.03 14.53 23.60
CA GLY A 359 -13.24 15.74 23.58
C GLY A 359 -11.97 15.64 22.75
N PRO A 360 -11.00 16.58 22.97
CA PRO A 360 -9.82 16.70 22.15
C PRO A 360 -8.90 15.48 22.22
N VAL A 361 -8.44 15.02 21.05
CA VAL A 361 -7.46 13.92 20.90
C VAL A 361 -6.38 14.33 19.93
N LEU A 362 -5.12 14.24 20.37
CA LEU A 362 -3.96 14.43 19.52
C LEU A 362 -3.48 13.07 19.00
N LEU A 363 -3.51 12.91 17.68
CA LEU A 363 -2.87 11.77 17.01
C LEU A 363 -1.45 12.15 16.63
N SER A 364 -0.47 11.30 16.93
CA SER A 364 0.89 11.46 16.40
C SER A 364 0.88 11.46 14.88
N ALA A 365 1.96 11.84 14.24
CA ALA A 365 2.08 11.80 12.79
C ALA A 365 2.00 10.35 12.24
N ASP A 366 2.46 9.35 13.00
CA ASP A 366 2.29 7.93 12.69
C ASP A 366 0.81 7.51 12.74
N ALA A 367 0.13 7.77 13.85
CA ALA A 367 -1.29 7.49 14.01
C ALA A 367 -2.16 8.23 12.98
N ALA A 368 -1.79 9.47 12.63
CA ALA A 368 -2.45 10.25 11.60
C ALA A 368 -2.26 9.64 10.20
N ALA A 369 -1.07 9.14 9.88
CA ALA A 369 -0.81 8.47 8.60
C ALA A 369 -1.69 7.22 8.43
N ASP A 370 -1.84 6.40 9.48
CA ASP A 370 -2.76 5.27 9.47
C ASP A 370 -4.22 5.71 9.36
N THR A 371 -4.60 6.81 10.00
CA THR A 371 -5.94 7.38 9.90
C THR A 371 -6.24 7.82 8.46
N PHE A 372 -5.34 8.56 7.81
CA PHE A 372 -5.51 8.98 6.42
C PHE A 372 -5.50 7.80 5.45
N ARG A 373 -4.62 6.79 5.67
CA ARG A 373 -4.63 5.57 4.86
C ARG A 373 -5.98 4.86 4.92
N ASN A 374 -6.55 4.67 6.09
CA ASN A 374 -7.80 3.95 6.27
C ASN A 374 -9.03 4.74 5.79
N LEU A 375 -9.07 6.05 6.02
CA LEU A 375 -10.27 6.84 5.80
C LEU A 375 -10.25 7.66 4.50
N LEU A 376 -9.07 8.07 4.02
CA LEU A 376 -8.95 8.95 2.86
C LEU A 376 -8.51 8.21 1.60
N ALA A 377 -7.55 7.29 1.68
CA ALA A 377 -6.94 6.66 0.49
C ALA A 377 -7.98 6.05 -0.46
N ASN A 378 -8.90 5.25 0.06
CA ASN A 378 -9.97 4.64 -0.74
C ASN A 378 -11.08 5.63 -1.13
N ALA A 379 -11.19 6.77 -0.44
CA ALA A 379 -12.23 7.76 -0.71
C ALA A 379 -11.86 8.66 -1.90
N VAL A 380 -10.58 8.84 -2.19
CA VAL A 380 -10.07 9.65 -3.32
C VAL A 380 -9.87 8.85 -4.61
N VAL A 381 -10.20 7.57 -4.61
CA VAL A 381 -10.13 6.69 -5.78
C VAL A 381 -11.44 6.73 -6.56
N ALA A 382 -11.36 6.86 -7.89
CA ALA A 382 -12.53 6.75 -8.75
C ALA A 382 -12.64 5.34 -9.36
N THR A 383 -13.79 4.74 -9.18
CA THR A 383 -14.19 3.50 -9.84
C THR A 383 -15.54 3.66 -10.51
N ARG A 384 -15.74 2.96 -11.61
CA ARG A 384 -16.99 3.09 -12.40
C ARG A 384 -18.21 2.77 -11.52
N PRO A 385 -19.22 3.65 -11.50
CA PRO A 385 -20.46 3.39 -10.78
C PRO A 385 -21.27 2.26 -11.43
N ARG A 386 -22.24 1.73 -10.70
CA ARG A 386 -23.14 0.72 -11.23
C ARG A 386 -23.96 1.29 -12.40
N LEU A 387 -24.26 0.45 -13.39
CA LEU A 387 -25.13 0.82 -14.51
C LEU A 387 -26.48 1.34 -14.01
N GLY A 388 -26.99 2.37 -14.67
CA GLY A 388 -28.27 2.99 -14.32
C GLY A 388 -28.22 3.96 -13.15
N THR A 389 -27.04 4.31 -12.64
CA THR A 389 -26.89 5.33 -11.59
C THR A 389 -26.31 6.63 -12.15
N GLU A 390 -26.70 7.76 -11.56
CA GLU A 390 -26.16 9.09 -11.89
C GLU A 390 -24.89 9.44 -11.09
N ALA A 391 -24.42 8.54 -10.22
CA ALA A 391 -23.22 8.77 -9.45
C ALA A 391 -22.00 8.97 -10.38
N ARG A 392 -21.07 9.87 -9.99
CA ARG A 392 -19.82 10.07 -10.75
C ARG A 392 -18.89 8.88 -10.62
N THR A 393 -18.77 8.36 -9.43
CA THR A 393 -17.93 7.21 -9.04
C THR A 393 -18.58 6.44 -7.89
N ASN A 394 -18.00 5.33 -7.48
CA ASN A 394 -18.34 4.67 -6.23
C ASN A 394 -17.53 5.28 -5.06
N GLY A 395 -17.89 4.88 -3.84
CA GLY A 395 -17.14 5.21 -2.63
C GLY A 395 -17.67 6.44 -1.88
N PRO A 396 -17.04 6.75 -0.74
CA PRO A 396 -17.53 7.78 0.19
C PRO A 396 -17.60 9.18 -0.42
N PHE A 397 -16.72 9.51 -1.37
CA PHE A 397 -16.63 10.83 -1.99
C PHE A 397 -17.30 10.91 -3.37
N ALA A 398 -18.14 9.95 -3.72
CA ALA A 398 -18.87 9.93 -5.01
C ALA A 398 -19.61 11.24 -5.34
N SER A 399 -20.15 11.90 -4.34
CA SER A 399 -20.88 13.18 -4.46
C SER A 399 -20.08 14.39 -3.98
N SER A 400 -18.79 14.24 -3.67
CA SER A 400 -18.00 15.27 -2.99
C SER A 400 -17.10 16.09 -3.92
N TYR A 401 -17.20 15.91 -5.23
CA TYR A 401 -16.40 16.69 -6.18
C TYR A 401 -16.66 18.21 -5.99
N HIS A 402 -15.60 18.99 -5.79
CA HIS A 402 -15.58 20.39 -5.36
C HIS A 402 -16.19 20.66 -3.97
N ALA A 403 -16.67 19.65 -3.26
CA ALA A 403 -17.14 19.82 -1.90
C ALA A 403 -15.97 19.75 -0.88
N ARG A 404 -16.20 20.28 0.30
CA ARG A 404 -15.26 20.21 1.42
C ARG A 404 -15.22 18.77 1.96
N VAL A 405 -14.02 18.21 2.04
CA VAL A 405 -13.74 16.86 2.56
C VAL A 405 -12.72 16.87 3.71
N LEU A 406 -11.96 17.96 3.84
CA LEU A 406 -10.99 18.24 4.91
C LEU A 406 -11.13 19.70 5.34
N PRO A 407 -10.51 20.14 6.44
CA PRO A 407 -10.35 21.56 6.76
C PRO A 407 -9.61 22.32 5.65
N ASP A 408 -9.89 23.61 5.52
CA ASP A 408 -9.38 24.48 4.46
C ASP A 408 -7.87 24.75 4.52
N PHE A 409 -7.26 24.45 5.65
CA PHE A 409 -5.80 24.55 5.83
C PHE A 409 -5.06 23.27 5.41
N LEU A 410 -5.76 22.20 4.98
CA LEU A 410 -5.16 20.96 4.50
C LEU A 410 -5.26 20.85 2.99
N ASP A 411 -4.13 20.50 2.37
CA ASP A 411 -4.02 20.13 0.97
C ASP A 411 -3.51 18.67 0.88
N VAL A 412 -3.94 17.95 -0.16
CA VAL A 412 -3.53 16.57 -0.39
C VAL A 412 -3.17 16.37 -1.85
N ILE A 413 -1.99 15.82 -2.08
CA ILE A 413 -1.55 15.38 -3.41
C ILE A 413 -1.20 13.89 -3.38
N ASP A 414 -1.34 13.21 -4.50
CA ASP A 414 -0.68 11.91 -4.73
C ASP A 414 0.36 12.09 -5.84
N ASP A 415 1.62 11.84 -5.50
CA ASP A 415 2.73 11.99 -6.45
C ASP A 415 3.62 10.75 -6.47
N PRO A 416 3.29 9.74 -7.30
CA PRO A 416 4.11 8.54 -7.43
C PRO A 416 5.50 8.78 -8.01
N SER A 417 5.77 9.96 -8.60
CA SER A 417 7.10 10.31 -9.11
C SER A 417 8.09 10.70 -8.01
N LEU A 418 7.59 11.00 -6.80
CA LEU A 418 8.39 11.32 -5.63
C LEU A 418 9.04 10.05 -5.07
N LYS A 419 10.33 9.84 -5.38
CA LYS A 419 11.06 8.61 -5.02
C LYS A 419 11.59 8.62 -3.58
N THR A 420 11.90 9.81 -3.05
CA THR A 420 12.50 9.96 -1.72
C THR A 420 11.89 11.15 -0.98
N TYR A 421 11.81 11.04 0.35
CA TYR A 421 11.46 12.16 1.22
C TYR A 421 12.37 12.15 2.47
N SER A 422 12.96 13.29 2.82
CA SER A 422 13.89 13.42 3.94
C SER A 422 15.01 12.36 3.95
N GLY A 423 15.51 11.98 2.75
CA GLY A 423 16.58 11.01 2.58
C GLY A 423 16.18 9.54 2.70
N LYS A 424 14.88 9.23 2.81
CA LYS A 424 14.35 7.86 2.81
C LYS A 424 13.62 7.56 1.51
N ASP A 425 13.76 6.34 1.02
CA ASP A 425 13.03 5.85 -0.15
C ASP A 425 11.55 5.63 0.16
N LEU A 426 10.71 5.92 -0.82
CA LEU A 426 9.25 5.78 -0.73
C LEU A 426 8.80 4.55 -1.53
N THR A 427 8.24 3.56 -0.85
CA THR A 427 7.85 2.28 -1.47
C THR A 427 6.69 2.43 -2.46
N GLY A 428 5.86 3.44 -2.26
CA GLY A 428 4.75 3.78 -3.16
C GLY A 428 5.14 4.45 -4.48
N ALA A 429 6.44 4.79 -4.68
CA ALA A 429 6.88 5.50 -5.88
C ALA A 429 6.99 4.57 -7.11
N TYR A 430 6.56 5.06 -8.26
CA TYR A 430 6.70 4.39 -9.56
C TYR A 430 6.65 5.40 -10.73
N GLU A 431 7.08 4.98 -11.91
CA GLU A 431 7.12 5.84 -13.11
C GLU A 431 5.96 5.55 -14.07
N ILE A 432 5.52 4.30 -14.12
CA ILE A 432 4.47 3.82 -15.03
C ILE A 432 3.58 2.86 -14.24
N ASP A 433 2.28 3.06 -14.35
CA ASP A 433 1.28 2.21 -13.69
C ASP A 433 1.18 0.80 -14.32
N ASP A 434 0.27 -0.04 -13.86
CA ASP A 434 0.11 -1.41 -14.33
C ASP A 434 -0.88 -1.55 -15.52
N GLU A 435 -1.38 -0.41 -16.00
CA GLU A 435 -2.12 -0.30 -17.28
C GLU A 435 -1.28 0.38 -18.38
N GLY A 436 -0.03 0.75 -18.08
CA GLY A 436 0.92 1.33 -19.04
C GLY A 436 0.84 2.84 -19.20
N VAL A 437 0.26 3.51 -18.25
CA VAL A 437 0.14 4.98 -18.23
C VAL A 437 1.24 5.58 -17.36
N PRO A 438 1.94 6.64 -17.83
CA PRO A 438 2.89 7.36 -16.99
C PRO A 438 2.22 7.91 -15.73
N ALA A 439 2.89 7.73 -14.59
CA ALA A 439 2.45 8.29 -13.33
C ALA A 439 2.44 9.82 -13.36
N GLN A 440 1.41 10.43 -12.82
CA GLN A 440 1.25 11.88 -12.75
C GLN A 440 1.09 12.31 -11.29
N SER A 441 1.56 13.50 -10.94
CA SER A 441 1.22 14.14 -9.69
C SER A 441 -0.21 14.68 -9.78
N VAL A 442 -1.06 14.36 -8.81
CA VAL A 442 -2.49 14.71 -8.80
C VAL A 442 -2.83 15.51 -7.55
N ASP A 443 -3.28 16.74 -7.73
CA ASP A 443 -3.85 17.55 -6.66
C ASP A 443 -5.25 17.00 -6.31
N LEU A 444 -5.32 16.19 -5.26
CA LEU A 444 -6.57 15.54 -4.82
C LEU A 444 -7.46 16.49 -4.04
N VAL A 445 -6.87 17.21 -3.09
CA VAL A 445 -7.59 18.17 -2.23
C VAL A 445 -6.82 19.47 -2.19
N ALA A 446 -7.50 20.57 -2.52
CA ALA A 446 -6.98 21.92 -2.39
C ALA A 446 -7.90 22.77 -1.50
N ASN A 447 -7.33 23.44 -0.50
CA ASN A 447 -8.10 24.21 0.49
C ASN A 447 -9.26 23.39 1.10
N GLY A 448 -8.98 22.13 1.46
CA GLY A 448 -9.94 21.20 2.04
C GLY A 448 -11.02 20.70 1.06
N ARG A 449 -11.00 21.09 -0.21
CA ARG A 449 -12.00 20.71 -1.22
C ARG A 449 -11.45 19.69 -2.20
N LEU A 450 -12.22 18.64 -2.46
CA LEU A 450 -11.85 17.60 -3.42
C LEU A 450 -11.81 18.19 -4.84
N GLN A 451 -10.66 18.07 -5.51
CA GLN A 451 -10.41 18.59 -6.86
C GLN A 451 -10.31 17.48 -7.91
N ASN A 452 -9.79 16.33 -7.53
CA ASN A 452 -9.55 15.21 -8.43
C ASN A 452 -9.75 13.87 -7.71
N TYR A 453 -9.72 12.81 -8.52
CA TYR A 453 -9.64 11.43 -8.06
C TYR A 453 -8.43 10.73 -8.70
N LEU A 454 -7.97 9.65 -8.08
CA LEU A 454 -7.03 8.71 -8.69
C LEU A 454 -7.78 7.81 -9.65
N ILE A 455 -7.33 7.72 -10.91
CA ILE A 455 -8.08 7.11 -12.00
C ILE A 455 -7.15 6.24 -12.84
N GLY A 456 -7.61 5.02 -13.15
CA GLY A 456 -7.02 4.14 -14.15
C GLY A 456 -7.64 4.36 -15.54
N ARG A 457 -7.47 3.39 -16.43
CA ARG A 457 -7.98 3.44 -17.79
C ARG A 457 -9.50 3.21 -17.90
N GLN A 458 -10.20 3.10 -16.79
CA GLN A 458 -11.66 3.08 -16.74
C GLN A 458 -12.20 4.47 -16.37
N PRO A 459 -12.55 5.31 -17.36
CA PRO A 459 -13.03 6.68 -17.12
C PRO A 459 -14.30 6.72 -16.29
N VAL A 460 -14.47 7.84 -15.59
CA VAL A 460 -15.72 8.19 -14.91
C VAL A 460 -16.20 9.57 -15.40
N ARG A 461 -17.43 9.96 -15.11
CA ARG A 461 -17.98 11.25 -15.51
C ARG A 461 -17.05 12.40 -15.14
N ASP A 462 -16.79 13.31 -16.07
CA ASP A 462 -15.90 14.48 -16.00
C ASP A 462 -14.40 14.14 -16.01
N PHE A 463 -14.01 12.87 -16.00
CA PHE A 463 -12.62 12.42 -15.98
C PHE A 463 -12.40 11.36 -17.09
N PRO A 464 -12.14 11.80 -18.33
CA PRO A 464 -12.13 10.92 -19.50
C PRO A 464 -10.81 10.16 -19.71
N GLN A 465 -9.75 10.48 -18.95
CA GLN A 465 -8.43 9.92 -19.12
C GLN A 465 -7.86 9.40 -17.80
N SER A 466 -6.96 8.41 -17.87
CA SER A 466 -6.18 7.94 -16.76
C SER A 466 -5.17 9.00 -16.31
N ASN A 467 -4.92 9.07 -15.01
CA ASN A 467 -3.81 9.85 -14.45
C ASN A 467 -2.66 8.97 -13.94
N GLY A 468 -2.62 7.71 -14.41
CA GLY A 468 -1.49 6.80 -14.14
C GLY A 468 -1.46 6.27 -12.72
N HIS A 469 -2.62 6.01 -12.12
CA HIS A 469 -2.72 5.50 -10.75
C HIS A 469 -3.27 4.07 -10.66
N SER A 470 -3.27 3.34 -11.75
CA SER A 470 -3.78 1.96 -11.76
C SER A 470 -2.68 0.98 -11.38
N ARG A 471 -2.78 0.35 -10.23
CA ARG A 471 -1.81 -0.60 -9.71
C ARG A 471 -2.42 -1.98 -9.53
N ALA A 472 -1.60 -3.00 -9.56
CA ALA A 472 -2.02 -4.38 -9.44
C ALA A 472 -1.18 -5.15 -8.43
N ALA A 473 -1.84 -5.96 -7.63
CA ALA A 473 -1.19 -7.06 -6.93
C ALA A 473 -0.67 -8.11 -7.93
N ILE A 474 0.23 -8.97 -7.49
CA ILE A 474 0.72 -10.10 -8.31
C ILE A 474 -0.48 -10.89 -8.83
N SER A 475 -0.50 -11.15 -10.13
CA SER A 475 -1.60 -11.79 -10.87
C SER A 475 -2.96 -11.07 -10.81
N GLY A 476 -3.10 -10.01 -10.05
CA GLY A 476 -4.34 -9.24 -9.89
C GLY A 476 -4.70 -8.38 -11.10
N ALA A 477 -5.96 -7.97 -11.22
CA ALA A 477 -6.36 -6.91 -12.12
C ALA A 477 -5.86 -5.56 -11.61
N ALA A 478 -5.45 -4.69 -12.51
CA ALA A 478 -5.07 -3.34 -12.15
C ALA A 478 -6.33 -2.53 -11.74
N HIS A 479 -6.19 -1.69 -10.72
CA HIS A 479 -7.24 -0.80 -10.24
C HIS A 479 -6.61 0.48 -9.66
N PRO A 480 -7.35 1.60 -9.65
CA PRO A 480 -6.84 2.83 -9.09
C PRO A 480 -6.56 2.69 -7.59
N THR A 481 -5.38 3.17 -7.16
CA THR A 481 -4.99 3.24 -5.75
C THR A 481 -3.96 4.35 -5.54
N ILE A 482 -3.68 4.69 -4.29
CA ILE A 482 -2.64 5.64 -3.95
C ILE A 482 -1.24 5.12 -4.33
N GLY A 483 -0.35 6.04 -4.68
CA GLY A 483 1.08 5.81 -4.78
C GLY A 483 1.80 6.45 -3.60
N VAL A 484 2.04 7.75 -3.67
CA VAL A 484 2.66 8.55 -2.60
C VAL A 484 1.69 9.66 -2.20
N LEU A 485 0.81 9.33 -1.27
CA LEU A 485 -0.19 10.26 -0.73
C LEU A 485 0.45 11.19 0.28
N LYS A 486 0.44 12.48 0.02
CA LYS A 486 1.04 13.52 0.87
C LYS A 486 -0.01 14.50 1.38
N ILE A 487 -0.14 14.56 2.70
CA ILE A 487 -1.03 15.50 3.40
C ILE A 487 -0.20 16.67 3.92
N MET A 488 -0.59 17.89 3.61
CA MET A 488 0.16 19.09 3.95
C MET A 488 -0.73 20.10 4.67
N ALA A 489 -0.21 20.69 5.75
CA ALA A 489 -0.86 21.79 6.46
C ALA A 489 -0.23 23.13 6.09
N LYS A 490 -1.03 24.13 5.69
CA LYS A 490 -0.56 25.47 5.32
C LYS A 490 0.11 26.21 6.47
N ASN A 491 -0.43 26.04 7.67
CA ASN A 491 0.06 26.68 8.90
C ASN A 491 0.35 25.59 9.94
N GLY A 492 1.19 24.59 9.57
CA GLY A 492 1.53 23.49 10.43
C GLY A 492 2.26 23.94 11.71
N LEU A 493 1.82 23.40 12.84
CA LEU A 493 2.37 23.67 14.16
C LEU A 493 3.56 22.74 14.48
N SER A 494 4.40 23.17 15.43
CA SER A 494 5.37 22.23 16.03
C SER A 494 4.65 21.24 16.97
N ASP A 495 5.30 20.12 17.29
CA ASP A 495 4.74 19.16 18.26
C ASP A 495 4.48 19.80 19.62
N ASP A 496 5.36 20.71 20.07
CA ASP A 496 5.17 21.45 21.32
C ASP A 496 3.94 22.36 21.25
N ASP A 497 3.70 23.02 20.13
CA ASP A 497 2.56 23.92 19.99
C ASP A 497 1.24 23.14 19.82
N LEU A 498 1.27 21.96 19.19
CA LEU A 498 0.14 21.03 19.18
C LEU A 498 -0.21 20.56 20.60
N ASN A 499 0.79 20.18 21.39
CA ASN A 499 0.58 19.79 22.79
C ASN A 499 0.03 20.96 23.63
N LYS A 500 0.56 22.19 23.47
CA LYS A 500 -0.01 23.39 24.13
C LYS A 500 -1.45 23.63 23.73
N LYS A 501 -1.76 23.50 22.43
CA LYS A 501 -3.14 23.68 21.94
C LYS A 501 -4.07 22.59 22.50
N LEU A 502 -3.63 21.33 22.57
CA LEU A 502 -4.38 20.25 23.21
C LEU A 502 -4.72 20.57 24.66
N LEU A 503 -3.73 21.03 25.45
CA LEU A 503 -3.94 21.42 26.85
C LEU A 503 -4.82 22.66 26.99
N GLN A 504 -4.73 23.61 26.06
CA GLN A 504 -5.60 24.78 26.05
C GLN A 504 -7.06 24.37 25.79
N MET A 505 -7.31 23.48 24.82
CA MET A 505 -8.65 22.94 24.54
C MET A 505 -9.21 22.17 25.75
N ALA A 506 -8.35 21.41 26.45
CA ALA A 506 -8.74 20.76 27.72
C ALA A 506 -9.23 21.76 28.75
N LYS A 507 -8.52 22.89 28.92
CA LYS A 507 -8.86 23.94 29.86
C LYS A 507 -10.15 24.69 29.47
N ASP A 508 -10.30 24.99 28.18
CA ASP A 508 -11.48 25.68 27.66
C ASP A 508 -12.76 24.83 27.79
N GLY A 509 -12.61 23.48 27.69
CA GLY A 509 -13.67 22.49 27.88
C GLY A 509 -13.87 22.03 29.34
N ASP A 510 -13.16 22.63 30.32
CA ASP A 510 -13.16 22.22 31.73
C ASP A 510 -12.90 20.67 31.92
N LEU A 511 -12.04 20.13 31.07
CA LEU A 511 -11.68 18.71 31.08
C LEU A 511 -10.50 18.45 32.02
N LYS A 512 -10.63 17.44 32.89
CA LYS A 512 -9.54 17.03 33.80
C LYS A 512 -8.35 16.40 33.08
N SER A 513 -8.60 15.78 31.96
CA SER A 513 -7.58 15.14 31.12
C SER A 513 -8.06 15.04 29.68
N VAL A 514 -7.11 14.92 28.77
CA VAL A 514 -7.30 14.70 27.34
C VAL A 514 -6.45 13.50 26.88
N TYR A 515 -6.48 13.16 25.60
CA TYR A 515 -5.77 11.96 25.15
C TYR A 515 -4.79 12.25 24.02
N TYR A 516 -3.69 11.48 24.04
CA TYR A 516 -2.68 11.39 22.99
C TYR A 516 -2.58 9.96 22.50
N VAL A 517 -2.76 9.74 21.21
CA VAL A 517 -2.58 8.46 20.54
C VAL A 517 -1.23 8.47 19.86
N GLU A 518 -0.32 7.64 20.30
CA GLU A 518 1.02 7.53 19.71
C GLU A 518 1.03 6.59 18.53
N THR A 519 0.39 5.40 18.64
CA THR A 519 0.29 4.42 17.56
C THR A 519 -1.11 3.83 17.48
N LEU A 520 -1.54 3.56 16.26
CA LEU A 520 -2.76 2.81 15.95
C LEU A 520 -2.40 1.39 15.48
N GLY A 521 -3.40 0.52 15.47
CA GLY A 521 -3.38 -0.77 14.83
C GLY A 521 -4.69 -0.98 14.08
N GLY A 522 -4.85 -2.12 13.46
CA GLY A 522 -6.05 -2.40 12.67
C GLY A 522 -7.31 -2.63 13.53
N PRO A 523 -8.48 -2.25 13.05
CA PRO A 523 -8.76 -1.07 12.23
C PRO A 523 -8.89 0.18 13.13
N LEU A 524 -7.87 1.04 13.12
CA LEU A 524 -7.80 2.30 13.90
C LEU A 524 -7.93 2.10 15.43
N ALA A 525 -7.50 0.95 15.97
CA ALA A 525 -7.50 0.67 17.40
C ALA A 525 -6.24 1.28 18.05
N PRO A 526 -6.35 2.05 19.15
CA PRO A 526 -5.19 2.57 19.84
C PRO A 526 -4.31 1.44 20.39
N ARG A 527 -3.02 1.43 20.03
CA ARG A 527 -2.01 0.51 20.55
C ARG A 527 -1.20 1.15 21.67
N LEU A 528 -0.83 2.41 21.51
CA LEU A 528 -0.28 3.25 22.56
C LEU A 528 -1.15 4.48 22.74
N LEU A 529 -1.82 4.53 23.86
CA LEU A 529 -2.74 5.61 24.24
C LEU A 529 -2.32 6.19 25.58
N TYR A 530 -2.21 7.50 25.64
CA TYR A 530 -1.88 8.21 26.87
C TYR A 530 -3.01 9.14 27.27
N ARG A 531 -3.38 9.08 28.54
CA ARG A 531 -4.18 10.10 29.20
C ARG A 531 -3.23 11.23 29.59
N VAL A 532 -3.53 12.44 29.17
CA VAL A 532 -2.71 13.65 29.40
C VAL A 532 -3.43 14.53 30.41
N SER A 533 -2.80 14.75 31.55
CA SER A 533 -3.33 15.62 32.62
C SER A 533 -3.15 17.09 32.29
N ALA A 534 -3.82 17.98 33.02
CA ALA A 534 -3.74 19.43 32.81
C ALA A 534 -2.32 20.03 32.96
N ASP A 535 -1.42 19.36 33.69
CA ASP A 535 0.00 19.73 33.81
C ASP A 535 0.89 19.21 32.65
N GLY A 536 0.28 18.51 31.68
CA GLY A 536 0.98 17.91 30.56
C GLY A 536 1.59 16.52 30.82
N SER A 537 1.47 16.00 32.04
CA SER A 537 1.95 14.64 32.37
C SER A 537 1.14 13.59 31.63
N ARG A 538 1.83 12.55 31.12
CA ARG A 538 1.23 11.47 30.33
C ARG A 538 1.21 10.17 31.13
N GLN A 539 0.04 9.56 31.21
CA GLN A 539 -0.15 8.24 31.78
C GLN A 539 -0.57 7.25 30.68
N LEU A 540 0.22 6.20 30.46
CA LEU A 540 -0.15 5.12 29.56
C LEU A 540 -1.43 4.44 30.08
N VAL A 541 -2.38 4.20 29.17
CA VAL A 541 -3.65 3.51 29.45
C VAL A 541 -3.89 2.46 28.36
N ARG A 542 -4.77 1.47 28.63
CA ARG A 542 -5.05 0.37 27.69
C ARG A 542 -6.53 0.03 27.62
N GLY A 543 -6.90 -0.83 26.67
CA GLY A 543 -8.25 -1.35 26.52
C GLY A 543 -9.23 -0.30 26.00
N ALA A 544 -8.78 0.60 25.14
CA ALA A 544 -9.59 1.62 24.51
C ALA A 544 -9.91 1.31 23.05
N ARG A 545 -10.99 1.89 22.56
CA ARG A 545 -11.30 2.04 21.14
C ARG A 545 -11.66 3.49 20.85
N LEU A 546 -11.33 3.96 19.67
CA LEU A 546 -11.81 5.24 19.17
C LEU A 546 -13.23 5.06 18.64
N GLY A 547 -14.12 5.96 19.00
CA GLY A 547 -15.45 6.09 18.42
C GLY A 547 -15.49 7.31 17.51
N ASP A 548 -16.39 7.27 16.53
CA ASP A 548 -16.72 8.39 15.65
C ASP A 548 -15.56 8.95 14.80
N LEU A 549 -14.45 8.20 14.67
CA LEU A 549 -13.34 8.52 13.78
C LEU A 549 -13.64 7.98 12.37
N ASP A 550 -14.32 8.79 11.57
CA ASP A 550 -14.74 8.48 10.20
C ASP A 550 -14.39 9.65 9.24
N GLN A 551 -14.87 9.60 7.99
CA GLN A 551 -14.65 10.68 7.01
C GLN A 551 -15.30 12.02 7.44
N ARG A 552 -16.30 12.00 8.31
CA ARG A 552 -16.91 13.23 8.83
C ARG A 552 -15.98 13.89 9.84
N ALA A 553 -15.37 13.11 10.72
CA ALA A 553 -14.36 13.59 11.65
C ALA A 553 -13.17 14.21 10.90
N LEU A 554 -12.67 13.58 9.82
CA LEU A 554 -11.63 14.18 8.99
C LEU A 554 -12.04 15.54 8.42
N ARG A 555 -13.31 15.73 8.05
CA ARG A 555 -13.82 16.98 7.46
C ARG A 555 -14.03 18.08 8.48
N SER A 556 -14.49 17.75 9.68
CA SER A 556 -15.02 18.72 10.63
C SER A 556 -14.28 18.78 11.97
N SER A 557 -13.59 17.72 12.39
CA SER A 557 -13.00 17.64 13.72
C SER A 557 -11.49 17.92 13.78
N ILE A 558 -10.80 18.07 12.65
CA ILE A 558 -9.38 18.44 12.68
C ILE A 558 -9.24 19.93 12.91
N GLU A 559 -8.78 20.31 14.09
CA GLU A 559 -8.59 21.69 14.55
C GLU A 559 -7.19 22.26 14.24
N ALA A 560 -6.18 21.38 14.16
CA ALA A 560 -4.82 21.74 13.82
C ALA A 560 -4.05 20.53 13.27
N ALA A 561 -2.98 20.82 12.55
CA ALA A 561 -2.07 19.80 12.08
C ALA A 561 -0.61 20.22 12.28
N GLY A 562 0.28 19.24 12.34
CA GLY A 562 1.72 19.42 12.44
C GLY A 562 2.34 19.94 11.14
N LYS A 563 3.58 20.44 11.25
CA LYS A 563 4.39 20.86 10.09
C LYS A 563 5.27 19.74 9.55
N ASP A 564 5.67 18.81 10.42
CA ASP A 564 6.59 17.74 10.09
C ASP A 564 5.83 16.49 9.65
N LEU A 565 6.22 15.90 8.53
CA LEU A 565 5.55 14.75 7.96
C LEU A 565 6.24 13.45 8.36
N TRP A 566 5.47 12.49 8.78
CA TRP A 566 5.86 11.12 9.00
C TRP A 566 5.82 10.32 7.69
N ILE A 567 6.76 9.39 7.51
CA ILE A 567 6.82 8.50 6.34
C ILE A 567 6.26 7.14 6.75
N ALA A 568 5.06 6.83 6.32
CA ALA A 568 4.43 5.53 6.50
C ALA A 568 4.48 4.73 5.19
N ASN A 569 5.58 4.03 4.96
CA ASN A 569 5.71 3.08 3.86
C ASN A 569 4.90 1.81 4.12
N SER A 570 4.28 1.25 3.09
CA SER A 570 3.59 -0.04 3.11
C SER A 570 4.10 -0.94 2.00
N ASP A 571 4.54 -2.15 2.35
CA ASP A 571 4.96 -3.20 1.43
C ASP A 571 3.92 -4.32 1.33
N GLY A 572 2.64 -3.94 1.32
CA GLY A 572 1.54 -4.85 1.04
C GLY A 572 1.60 -5.45 -0.37
N ASP A 573 0.51 -6.07 -0.82
CA ASP A 573 0.41 -6.61 -2.18
C ASP A 573 0.65 -5.54 -3.24
N ILE A 574 0.23 -4.31 -2.96
CA ILE A 574 0.54 -3.12 -3.74
C ILE A 574 1.27 -2.14 -2.79
N PRO A 575 2.56 -1.86 -3.04
CA PRO A 575 3.29 -0.90 -2.22
C PRO A 575 2.71 0.51 -2.32
N GLU A 576 2.62 1.20 -1.19
CA GLU A 576 2.11 2.56 -1.07
C GLU A 576 2.87 3.34 0.01
N THR A 577 2.79 4.66 -0.04
CA THR A 577 3.37 5.55 0.98
C THR A 577 2.36 6.61 1.37
N VAL A 578 2.22 6.86 2.67
CA VAL A 578 1.49 8.01 3.20
C VAL A 578 2.45 8.93 3.94
N LEU A 579 2.49 10.20 3.55
CA LEU A 579 3.22 11.26 4.21
C LEU A 579 2.20 12.14 4.94
N ALA A 580 2.16 12.09 6.26
CA ALA A 580 1.14 12.80 7.03
C ALA A 580 1.73 13.54 8.25
N PRO A 581 1.18 14.71 8.62
CA PRO A 581 1.50 15.39 9.86
C PRO A 581 0.69 14.82 11.03
N ALA A 582 1.12 15.09 12.27
CA ALA A 582 0.26 14.91 13.43
C ALA A 582 -1.02 15.75 13.29
N ILE A 583 -2.14 15.26 13.83
CA ILE A 583 -3.42 15.97 13.80
C ILE A 583 -4.05 16.07 15.19
N LEU A 584 -4.59 17.24 15.49
CA LEU A 584 -5.39 17.50 16.69
C LEU A 584 -6.85 17.54 16.30
N LEU A 585 -7.62 16.64 16.88
CA LEU A 585 -9.07 16.51 16.70
C LEU A 585 -9.78 17.17 17.88
N ASP A 586 -10.91 17.84 17.66
CA ASP A 586 -11.67 18.58 18.70
C ASP A 586 -12.57 17.68 19.54
N ASP A 587 -13.19 16.68 18.91
CA ASP A 587 -14.16 15.81 19.59
C ASP A 587 -14.09 14.38 19.04
N ILE A 588 -13.46 13.50 19.81
CA ILE A 588 -13.40 12.07 19.53
C ILE A 588 -13.82 11.30 20.78
N ALA A 589 -14.70 10.32 20.58
CA ALA A 589 -15.07 9.41 21.65
C ALA A 589 -13.95 8.39 21.92
N ILE A 590 -13.57 8.24 23.18
CA ILE A 590 -12.74 7.11 23.63
C ILE A 590 -13.56 6.26 24.57
N ARG A 591 -13.73 5.00 24.22
CA ARG A 591 -14.57 4.04 24.94
C ARG A 591 -13.76 2.81 25.30
N ARG A 592 -14.18 2.14 26.36
CA ARG A 592 -13.61 0.83 26.72
C ARG A 592 -13.86 -0.17 25.59
N ALA A 593 -12.83 -0.91 25.20
CA ALA A 593 -12.96 -2.03 24.30
C ALA A 593 -13.70 -3.18 25.00
N ASN A 594 -14.80 -3.66 24.39
CA ASN A 594 -15.60 -4.76 24.93
C ASN A 594 -15.01 -6.10 24.45
N GLU A 595 -13.82 -6.45 24.89
CA GLU A 595 -13.20 -7.72 24.59
C GLU A 595 -13.50 -8.71 25.71
N LYS A 596 -13.89 -9.94 25.35
CA LYS A 596 -13.90 -11.07 26.29
C LYS A 596 -12.46 -11.55 26.46
N ASN A 597 -11.94 -11.36 27.65
CA ASN A 597 -10.55 -11.70 27.97
C ASN A 597 -10.53 -13.06 28.67
N ASP A 598 -10.30 -14.13 27.92
CA ASP A 598 -10.08 -15.46 28.49
C ASP A 598 -8.59 -15.62 28.83
N LYS A 599 -8.27 -16.02 30.04
CA LYS A 599 -6.89 -16.38 30.41
C LYS A 599 -6.51 -17.68 29.71
N LEU A 600 -5.60 -17.59 28.76
CA LEU A 600 -5.06 -18.74 28.05
C LEU A 600 -3.54 -18.56 27.83
N PRO A 601 -2.78 -19.61 28.01
CA PRO A 601 -3.12 -20.91 28.62
C PRO A 601 -3.30 -20.78 30.13
N PHE A 602 -4.00 -21.75 30.72
CA PHE A 602 -4.31 -21.76 32.16
C PHE A 602 -3.07 -21.93 33.06
N TYR A 603 -2.02 -22.57 32.58
CA TYR A 603 -0.74 -22.79 33.26
C TYR A 603 0.37 -21.94 32.62
N PRO A 604 1.45 -21.63 33.36
CA PRO A 604 2.54 -20.81 32.85
C PRO A 604 3.24 -21.45 31.65
N PRO A 605 3.84 -20.63 30.75
CA PRO A 605 4.61 -21.14 29.62
C PRO A 605 5.82 -21.97 30.08
N PRO A 606 6.37 -22.86 29.24
CA PRO A 606 7.58 -23.59 29.57
C PRO A 606 8.75 -22.63 29.74
N ASN A 607 9.55 -22.86 30.76
CA ASN A 607 10.76 -22.08 31.05
C ASN A 607 11.91 -22.45 30.10
#